data_2a9dab8d508724abf62b93eac99a47b4
#
_entry.id   2a9dab8d508724abf62b93eac99a47b4
#
_cell.length_a   1.000
_cell.length_b   1.000
_cell.length_c   1.000
_cell.angle_alpha   90.00
_cell.angle_beta   90.00
_cell.angle_gamma   90.00
#
_symmetry.space_group_name_H-M   'P 1'
#
loop_
_entity.id
_entity.type
_entity.pdbx_description
1 polymer ?
#
loop_
_entity_poly.entity_id
_entity_poly.type
_entity_poly.pdbx_seq_one_letter_code
_entity_poly.pdbx_strand_id
1 'polypeptide(L)'
;MKITLNATERKELLERFLRYVKIDTQSDENSETSPSTEKQKDLCRLLVDELKELGLSDVVIDQWGYVFATVPATDATLDAKVPVIGLLAHVDTAFGCSGRDVKPQIIDNYDGRDLVLPGNSEVVIRVAENPNLLKVLGHTLLTTDGTTLLGADDKAGIAEIMTVIAWLLKNPGYRHGRIRIGFTTDEEVGRGTEHFDVERFAANVGYTLDGSEIGEIEDETFCADVAKVTVTGKDVHPGYAKDKMINAVRVATHFVGLLPASNLPETTDGRESYLHPYDFHGDVSKVELKVLLRAFTVEELAERAAVLNDAAAATQKAFPGATVTVEVKEQYRNMGFKLAEKPEVMANLDKAVRLQGIEPLRKAIRGGTDGARLSFMGLPTPNVWAGGQNFHSLQEWASLEWMVASVETVIRLAAVWAGEE
;
A
#
# COMPACT_ATOMS: atom_id res chain seq x y z
N MET A 1 -20.41 18.16 -15.73
CA MET A 1 -20.04 17.44 -16.99
C MET A 1 -18.95 16.44 -16.66
N LYS A 2 -18.98 15.22 -17.17
CA LYS A 2 -17.91 14.22 -17.00
C LYS A 2 -16.58 14.76 -17.50
N ILE A 3 -15.48 14.50 -16.77
CA ILE A 3 -14.12 14.65 -17.31
C ILE A 3 -13.86 13.43 -18.21
N THR A 4 -13.23 13.67 -19.35
CA THR A 4 -12.87 12.60 -20.29
C THR A 4 -11.52 12.93 -20.90
N LEU A 5 -10.54 12.06 -20.69
CA LEU A 5 -9.24 12.18 -21.34
C LEU A 5 -9.34 11.88 -22.83
N ASN A 6 -8.77 12.73 -23.64
CA ASN A 6 -8.67 12.50 -25.09
C ASN A 6 -7.59 11.44 -25.41
N ALA A 7 -7.51 11.02 -26.68
CA ALA A 7 -6.60 9.96 -27.11
C ALA A 7 -5.11 10.29 -26.84
N THR A 8 -4.72 11.57 -26.92
CA THR A 8 -3.34 12.01 -26.64
C THR A 8 -3.04 11.91 -25.16
N GLU A 9 -3.95 12.35 -24.29
CA GLU A 9 -3.79 12.29 -22.84
C GLU A 9 -3.74 10.85 -22.32
N ARG A 10 -4.58 9.95 -22.86
CA ARG A 10 -4.53 8.50 -22.58
C ARG A 10 -3.20 7.90 -23.00
N LYS A 11 -2.67 8.28 -24.15
CA LYS A 11 -1.36 7.84 -24.62
C LYS A 11 -0.24 8.36 -23.72
N GLU A 12 -0.29 9.62 -23.29
CA GLU A 12 0.68 10.20 -22.36
C GLU A 12 0.69 9.47 -21.02
N LEU A 13 -0.49 9.08 -20.48
CA LEU A 13 -0.60 8.26 -19.27
C LEU A 13 0.10 6.91 -19.46
N LEU A 14 -0.22 6.19 -20.53
CA LEU A 14 0.40 4.91 -20.85
C LEU A 14 1.92 5.02 -20.98
N GLU A 15 2.42 6.04 -21.70
CA GLU A 15 3.85 6.24 -21.91
C GLU A 15 4.59 6.56 -20.60
N ARG A 16 3.99 7.32 -19.66
CA ARG A 16 4.52 7.53 -18.31
C ARG A 16 4.63 6.23 -17.56
N PHE A 17 3.54 5.49 -17.47
CA PHE A 17 3.51 4.20 -16.78
C PHE A 17 4.57 3.24 -17.32
N LEU A 18 4.62 3.02 -18.63
CA LEU A 18 5.61 2.16 -19.29
C LEU A 18 7.06 2.60 -19.08
N ARG A 19 7.31 3.89 -18.87
CA ARG A 19 8.63 4.43 -18.54
C ARG A 19 8.98 4.15 -17.08
N TYR A 20 8.05 4.40 -16.16
CA TYR A 20 8.31 4.27 -14.72
C TYR A 20 8.51 2.82 -14.28
N VAL A 21 7.72 1.87 -14.81
CA VAL A 21 7.87 0.45 -14.45
C VAL A 21 9.21 -0.16 -14.85
N LYS A 22 9.92 0.44 -15.82
CA LYS A 22 11.25 -0.02 -16.24
C LYS A 22 12.39 0.40 -15.31
N ILE A 23 12.13 1.31 -14.38
CA ILE A 23 13.12 1.75 -13.40
C ILE A 23 13.03 0.80 -12.20
N ASP A 24 14.13 0.16 -11.86
CA ASP A 24 14.21 -0.71 -10.68
C ASP A 24 14.19 0.14 -9.40
N THR A 25 13.13 0.02 -8.62
CA THR A 25 12.94 0.75 -7.36
C THR A 25 12.61 -0.19 -6.20
N GLN A 26 12.94 -1.47 -6.35
CA GLN A 26 12.63 -2.49 -5.35
C GLN A 26 13.21 -2.13 -3.98
N SER A 27 12.36 -2.16 -2.94
CA SER A 27 12.75 -2.01 -1.54
C SER A 27 13.44 -3.25 -0.96
N ASP A 28 14.02 -3.14 0.23
CA ASP A 28 14.68 -4.23 0.95
C ASP A 28 14.27 -4.21 2.43
N GLU A 29 13.51 -5.22 2.84
CA GLU A 29 13.02 -5.36 4.21
C GLU A 29 14.14 -5.56 5.26
N ASN A 30 15.33 -6.02 4.84
CA ASN A 30 16.47 -6.27 5.72
C ASN A 30 17.40 -5.06 5.83
N SER A 31 17.16 -3.99 5.09
CA SER A 31 17.99 -2.79 5.11
C SER A 31 17.65 -1.92 6.31
N GLU A 32 18.71 -1.38 6.95
CA GLU A 32 18.60 -0.38 8.03
C GLU A 32 18.68 1.07 7.51
N THR A 33 18.91 1.26 6.20
CA THR A 33 18.98 2.61 5.60
C THR A 33 17.59 3.13 5.22
N SER A 34 17.47 4.45 5.03
CA SER A 34 16.30 5.09 4.47
C SER A 34 16.71 6.03 3.32
N PRO A 35 16.22 5.79 2.08
CA PRO A 35 15.41 4.64 1.70
C PRO A 35 16.15 3.32 1.86
N SER A 36 15.42 2.22 1.90
CA SER A 36 15.96 0.87 2.06
C SER A 36 16.89 0.47 0.92
N THR A 37 16.66 1.05 -0.26
CA THR A 37 17.56 0.93 -1.42
C THR A 37 17.72 2.28 -2.10
N GLU A 38 18.96 2.65 -2.41
CA GLU A 38 19.27 3.94 -3.04
C GLU A 38 18.69 4.07 -4.47
N LYS A 39 18.45 2.95 -5.16
CA LYS A 39 17.87 2.91 -6.51
C LYS A 39 16.45 3.46 -6.60
N GLN A 40 15.70 3.54 -5.49
CA GLN A 40 14.39 4.21 -5.45
C GLN A 40 14.50 5.68 -5.86
N LYS A 41 15.61 6.34 -5.50
CA LYS A 41 15.85 7.74 -5.87
C LYS A 41 16.04 7.97 -7.36
N ASP A 42 16.25 6.94 -8.17
CA ASP A 42 16.38 7.11 -9.61
C ASP A 42 15.03 7.51 -10.23
N LEU A 43 13.92 6.90 -9.78
CA LEU A 43 12.59 7.34 -10.16
C LEU A 43 12.26 8.71 -9.55
N CYS A 44 12.61 8.95 -8.29
CA CYS A 44 12.39 10.25 -7.65
C CYS A 44 13.05 11.40 -8.40
N ARG A 45 14.30 11.23 -8.89
CA ARG A 45 15.01 12.23 -9.70
C ARG A 45 14.31 12.48 -11.04
N LEU A 46 13.88 11.41 -11.71
CA LEU A 46 13.10 11.54 -12.95
C LEU A 46 11.81 12.33 -12.72
N LEU A 47 11.08 12.05 -11.64
CA LEU A 47 9.83 12.76 -11.30
C LEU A 47 10.09 14.23 -10.99
N VAL A 48 11.18 14.57 -10.33
CA VAL A 48 11.62 15.98 -10.12
C VAL A 48 11.84 16.69 -11.44
N ASP A 49 12.51 16.04 -12.39
CA ASP A 49 12.79 16.65 -13.69
C ASP A 49 11.50 16.82 -14.49
N GLU A 50 10.62 15.82 -14.54
CA GLU A 50 9.32 15.91 -15.22
C GLU A 50 8.40 16.97 -14.60
N LEU A 51 8.35 17.09 -13.26
CA LEU A 51 7.55 18.13 -12.59
C LEU A 51 8.06 19.54 -12.94
N LYS A 52 9.39 19.74 -13.03
CA LYS A 52 9.98 21.01 -13.48
C LYS A 52 9.69 21.28 -14.95
N GLU A 53 9.75 20.26 -15.81
CA GLU A 53 9.38 20.38 -17.24
C GLU A 53 7.91 20.77 -17.42
N LEU A 54 7.02 20.30 -16.53
CA LEU A 54 5.62 20.74 -16.48
C LEU A 54 5.45 22.17 -15.99
N GLY A 55 6.51 22.84 -15.50
CA GLY A 55 6.51 24.24 -15.10
C GLY A 55 6.31 24.49 -13.61
N LEU A 56 6.36 23.47 -12.76
CA LEU A 56 6.30 23.66 -11.31
C LEU A 56 7.64 24.18 -10.78
N SER A 57 7.60 25.20 -9.91
CA SER A 57 8.79 25.96 -9.46
C SER A 57 9.33 25.55 -8.10
N ASP A 58 8.50 24.91 -7.26
CA ASP A 58 8.82 24.55 -5.88
C ASP A 58 9.12 23.04 -5.69
N VAL A 59 9.53 22.38 -6.79
CA VAL A 59 9.81 20.95 -6.78
C VAL A 59 11.08 20.67 -5.97
N VAL A 60 10.97 19.81 -4.97
CA VAL A 60 12.07 19.42 -4.09
C VAL A 60 12.12 17.91 -3.95
N ILE A 61 13.33 17.39 -3.80
CA ILE A 61 13.61 16.05 -3.31
C ILE A 61 14.43 16.18 -2.04
N ASP A 62 14.10 15.42 -1.01
CA ASP A 62 14.88 15.44 0.24
C ASP A 62 15.93 14.31 0.30
N GLN A 63 16.62 14.21 1.43
CA GLN A 63 17.69 13.23 1.62
C GLN A 63 17.18 11.78 1.63
N TRP A 64 15.92 11.57 1.99
CA TRP A 64 15.27 10.25 2.01
C TRP A 64 14.60 9.87 0.69
N GLY A 65 14.59 10.80 -0.29
CA GLY A 65 14.01 10.59 -1.61
C GLY A 65 12.57 11.05 -1.74
N TYR A 66 11.95 11.61 -0.70
CA TYR A 66 10.60 12.16 -0.84
C TYR A 66 10.59 13.33 -1.80
N VAL A 67 9.66 13.29 -2.75
CA VAL A 67 9.48 14.37 -3.74
C VAL A 67 8.24 15.16 -3.39
N PHE A 68 8.38 16.47 -3.21
CA PHE A 68 7.26 17.37 -2.97
C PHE A 68 7.19 18.44 -4.06
N ALA A 69 5.95 18.76 -4.46
CA ALA A 69 5.66 19.84 -5.41
C ALA A 69 4.29 20.46 -5.13
N THR A 70 4.02 21.63 -5.72
CA THR A 70 2.73 22.32 -5.61
C THR A 70 2.17 22.61 -6.99
N VAL A 71 0.92 22.21 -7.22
CA VAL A 71 0.08 22.77 -8.27
C VAL A 71 -0.66 23.97 -7.66
N PRO A 72 -0.40 25.20 -8.14
CA PRO A 72 -1.04 26.40 -7.59
C PRO A 72 -2.54 26.37 -7.83
N ALA A 73 -3.32 26.97 -6.93
CA ALA A 73 -4.76 27.13 -7.13
C ALA A 73 -5.06 27.96 -8.40
N THR A 74 -6.22 27.74 -9.01
CA THR A 74 -6.64 28.45 -10.23
C THR A 74 -6.72 29.95 -10.03
N ASP A 75 -7.08 30.41 -8.84
CA ASP A 75 -7.09 31.83 -8.46
C ASP A 75 -6.85 32.04 -6.97
N ALA A 76 -6.52 33.28 -6.58
CA ALA A 76 -6.22 33.65 -5.21
C ALA A 76 -7.41 33.45 -4.24
N THR A 77 -8.65 33.48 -4.73
CA THR A 77 -9.84 33.26 -3.90
C THR A 77 -9.97 31.80 -3.52
N LEU A 78 -9.72 30.91 -4.47
CA LEU A 78 -9.70 29.45 -4.24
C LEU A 78 -8.50 29.07 -3.36
N ASP A 79 -7.35 29.68 -3.59
CA ASP A 79 -6.15 29.47 -2.76
C ASP A 79 -6.39 29.81 -1.27
N ALA A 80 -7.17 30.83 -1.00
CA ALA A 80 -7.48 31.29 0.36
C ALA A 80 -8.62 30.51 1.05
N LYS A 81 -9.54 29.90 0.30
CA LYS A 81 -10.80 29.36 0.84
C LYS A 81 -10.90 27.85 0.77
N VAL A 82 -10.24 27.21 -0.21
CA VAL A 82 -10.32 25.78 -0.43
C VAL A 82 -9.22 25.08 0.37
N PRO A 83 -9.55 24.03 1.13
CA PRO A 83 -8.53 23.21 1.79
C PRO A 83 -7.49 22.69 0.78
N VAL A 84 -6.24 22.71 1.16
CA VAL A 84 -5.16 22.16 0.35
C VAL A 84 -5.28 20.63 0.39
N ILE A 85 -5.44 20.01 -0.78
CA ILE A 85 -5.45 18.54 -0.90
C ILE A 85 -4.07 18.03 -1.27
N GLY A 86 -3.68 16.88 -0.73
CA GLY A 86 -2.48 16.14 -1.10
C GLY A 86 -2.82 14.98 -2.02
N LEU A 87 -2.03 14.76 -3.07
CA LEU A 87 -2.04 13.55 -3.88
C LEU A 87 -0.73 12.81 -3.64
N LEU A 88 -0.82 11.53 -3.28
CA LEU A 88 0.32 10.72 -2.86
C LEU A 88 0.36 9.41 -3.63
N ALA A 89 1.57 8.89 -3.83
CA ALA A 89 1.87 7.58 -4.37
C ALA A 89 3.29 7.18 -3.91
N HIS A 90 3.59 5.88 -3.81
CA HIS A 90 4.94 5.43 -3.47
C HIS A 90 5.74 5.00 -4.69
N VAL A 91 7.07 5.15 -4.62
CA VAL A 91 7.95 4.86 -5.76
C VAL A 91 8.52 3.45 -5.72
N ASP A 92 8.62 2.86 -4.54
CA ASP A 92 9.21 1.53 -4.37
C ASP A 92 8.27 0.42 -4.85
N THR A 93 8.84 -0.74 -5.07
CA THR A 93 8.11 -1.96 -5.39
C THR A 93 8.46 -3.05 -4.39
N ALA A 94 7.54 -3.98 -4.21
CA ALA A 94 7.66 -5.07 -3.26
C ALA A 94 8.95 -5.90 -3.45
N PHE A 95 9.49 -6.40 -2.35
CA PHE A 95 10.74 -7.17 -2.31
C PHE A 95 10.55 -8.67 -2.59
N GLY A 96 9.34 -9.19 -2.51
CA GLY A 96 9.04 -10.62 -2.68
C GLY A 96 9.20 -11.14 -4.12
N CYS A 97 9.17 -10.26 -5.10
CA CYS A 97 9.30 -10.58 -6.52
C CYS A 97 10.20 -9.53 -7.21
N SER A 98 11.07 -9.96 -8.13
CA SER A 98 11.99 -9.03 -8.79
C SER A 98 11.27 -7.93 -9.56
N GLY A 99 11.65 -6.67 -9.31
CA GLY A 99 11.25 -5.49 -10.08
C GLY A 99 12.33 -4.99 -11.05
N ARG A 100 13.37 -5.80 -11.30
CA ARG A 100 14.49 -5.44 -12.16
C ARG A 100 14.28 -5.91 -13.59
N ASP A 101 14.61 -5.03 -14.55
CA ASP A 101 14.52 -5.32 -16.00
C ASP A 101 13.09 -5.68 -16.45
N VAL A 102 12.09 -5.00 -15.90
CA VAL A 102 10.67 -5.20 -16.23
C VAL A 102 10.44 -5.00 -17.74
N LYS A 103 9.76 -5.96 -18.35
CA LYS A 103 9.39 -5.96 -19.77
C LYS A 103 7.87 -5.90 -19.92
N PRO A 104 7.27 -4.71 -19.83
CA PRO A 104 5.83 -4.58 -19.87
C PRO A 104 5.28 -5.06 -21.22
N GLN A 105 4.16 -5.78 -21.16
CA GLN A 105 3.40 -6.25 -22.30
C GLN A 105 2.11 -5.44 -22.41
N ILE A 106 1.67 -5.14 -23.62
CA ILE A 106 0.41 -4.45 -23.90
C ILE A 106 -0.51 -5.42 -24.64
N ILE A 107 -1.70 -5.61 -24.10
CA ILE A 107 -2.72 -6.50 -24.66
C ILE A 107 -3.93 -5.64 -24.98
N ASP A 108 -4.03 -5.19 -26.22
CA ASP A 108 -5.14 -4.37 -26.69
C ASP A 108 -6.41 -5.21 -26.87
N ASN A 109 -7.56 -4.60 -26.53
CA ASN A 109 -8.87 -5.17 -26.73
C ASN A 109 -8.99 -6.59 -26.15
N TYR A 110 -8.68 -6.72 -24.85
CA TYR A 110 -8.69 -8.00 -24.14
C TYR A 110 -9.98 -8.78 -24.33
N ASP A 111 -9.88 -10.04 -24.71
CA ASP A 111 -11.00 -10.87 -25.17
C ASP A 111 -11.52 -11.90 -24.14
N GLY A 112 -10.99 -11.88 -22.90
CA GLY A 112 -11.44 -12.77 -21.82
C GLY A 112 -10.74 -14.12 -21.76
N ARG A 113 -9.63 -14.32 -22.48
CA ARG A 113 -8.81 -15.54 -22.39
C ARG A 113 -7.83 -15.49 -21.24
N ASP A 114 -7.38 -16.66 -20.79
CA ASP A 114 -6.21 -16.76 -19.93
C ASP A 114 -4.98 -16.14 -20.61
N LEU A 115 -4.16 -15.42 -19.86
CA LEU A 115 -2.97 -14.73 -20.37
C LEU A 115 -1.73 -15.56 -20.05
N VAL A 116 -1.13 -16.17 -21.05
CA VAL A 116 0.17 -16.84 -20.93
C VAL A 116 1.26 -15.80 -21.13
N LEU A 117 2.13 -15.62 -20.13
CA LEU A 117 3.15 -14.59 -20.19
C LEU A 117 4.37 -15.02 -21.01
N PRO A 118 4.84 -14.18 -21.98
CA PRO A 118 5.73 -14.63 -23.05
C PRO A 118 7.16 -14.97 -22.61
N GLY A 119 7.65 -14.42 -21.51
CA GLY A 119 8.99 -14.69 -20.96
C GLY A 119 9.03 -15.91 -20.04
N ASN A 120 7.86 -16.35 -19.54
CA ASN A 120 7.72 -17.56 -18.72
C ASN A 120 6.34 -18.17 -18.93
N SER A 121 6.24 -19.13 -19.83
CA SER A 121 4.96 -19.78 -20.19
C SER A 121 4.31 -20.61 -19.06
N GLU A 122 5.01 -20.84 -17.96
CA GLU A 122 4.44 -21.48 -16.77
C GLU A 122 3.62 -20.48 -15.94
N VAL A 123 3.87 -19.17 -16.11
CA VAL A 123 3.11 -18.11 -15.46
C VAL A 123 1.91 -17.75 -16.34
N VAL A 124 0.73 -18.07 -15.86
CA VAL A 124 -0.54 -17.85 -16.56
C VAL A 124 -1.49 -17.07 -15.64
N ILE A 125 -1.99 -15.92 -16.09
CA ILE A 125 -3.06 -15.21 -15.40
C ILE A 125 -4.38 -15.83 -15.83
N ARG A 126 -4.94 -16.68 -14.98
CA ARG A 126 -6.13 -17.46 -15.30
C ARG A 126 -7.40 -16.69 -14.95
N VAL A 127 -8.35 -16.64 -15.85
CA VAL A 127 -9.66 -16.00 -15.61
C VAL A 127 -10.40 -16.63 -14.42
N ALA A 128 -10.30 -17.95 -14.25
CA ALA A 128 -10.92 -18.66 -13.15
C ALA A 128 -10.39 -18.25 -11.76
N GLU A 129 -9.13 -17.81 -11.69
CA GLU A 129 -8.46 -17.35 -10.47
C GLU A 129 -8.53 -15.82 -10.32
N ASN A 130 -8.88 -15.11 -11.40
CA ASN A 130 -8.90 -13.65 -11.50
C ASN A 130 -10.23 -13.15 -12.08
N PRO A 131 -11.33 -13.19 -11.32
CA PRO A 131 -12.67 -12.84 -11.84
C PRO A 131 -12.76 -11.38 -12.33
N ASN A 132 -11.89 -10.48 -11.87
CA ASN A 132 -11.83 -9.09 -12.34
C ASN A 132 -11.43 -8.98 -13.83
N LEU A 133 -10.78 -9.99 -14.42
CA LEU A 133 -10.52 -10.04 -15.85
C LEU A 133 -11.80 -10.02 -16.69
N LEU A 134 -12.92 -10.53 -16.17
CA LEU A 134 -14.21 -10.48 -16.86
C LEU A 134 -14.84 -9.08 -16.84
N LYS A 135 -14.39 -8.19 -15.96
CA LYS A 135 -14.85 -6.78 -15.90
C LYS A 135 -14.14 -5.88 -16.91
N VAL A 136 -13.03 -6.36 -17.48
CA VAL A 136 -12.13 -5.58 -18.34
C VAL A 136 -12.10 -6.08 -19.80
N LEU A 137 -13.16 -6.72 -20.24
CA LEU A 137 -13.31 -7.11 -21.65
C LEU A 137 -13.28 -5.87 -22.55
N GLY A 138 -12.47 -5.92 -23.61
CA GLY A 138 -12.26 -4.80 -24.52
C GLY A 138 -11.28 -3.73 -24.03
N HIS A 139 -10.75 -3.85 -22.82
CA HIS A 139 -9.73 -2.94 -22.30
C HIS A 139 -8.34 -3.22 -22.87
N THR A 140 -7.46 -2.25 -22.75
CA THR A 140 -6.00 -2.44 -22.89
C THR A 140 -5.44 -2.88 -21.56
N LEU A 141 -4.92 -4.11 -21.48
CA LEU A 141 -4.25 -4.65 -20.31
C LEU A 141 -2.74 -4.49 -20.40
N LEU A 142 -2.14 -4.22 -19.26
CA LEU A 142 -0.70 -4.09 -19.07
C LEU A 142 -0.25 -5.22 -18.15
N THR A 143 0.72 -6.03 -18.60
CA THR A 143 1.30 -7.13 -17.81
C THR A 143 2.81 -7.08 -17.89
N THR A 144 3.48 -7.92 -17.14
CA THR A 144 4.89 -8.25 -17.33
C THR A 144 5.05 -9.43 -18.32
N ASP A 145 6.29 -9.78 -18.66
CA ASP A 145 6.57 -10.98 -19.45
C ASP A 145 6.53 -12.27 -18.61
N GLY A 146 6.30 -12.20 -17.30
CA GLY A 146 6.25 -13.33 -16.37
C GLY A 146 7.58 -13.63 -15.69
N THR A 147 8.61 -12.81 -15.90
CA THR A 147 9.93 -12.98 -15.24
C THR A 147 10.13 -12.02 -14.06
N THR A 148 9.29 -10.99 -13.94
CA THR A 148 9.31 -9.96 -12.88
C THR A 148 7.88 -9.64 -12.44
N LEU A 149 7.71 -8.87 -11.37
CA LEU A 149 6.48 -8.12 -11.16
C LEU A 149 6.32 -7.03 -12.25
N LEU A 150 5.14 -6.42 -12.36
CA LEU A 150 4.93 -5.27 -13.26
C LEU A 150 5.34 -3.95 -12.61
N GLY A 151 5.04 -3.78 -11.32
CA GLY A 151 5.22 -2.53 -10.57
C GLY A 151 4.08 -1.54 -10.79
N ALA A 152 2.87 -2.03 -11.07
CA ALA A 152 1.67 -1.21 -11.06
C ALA A 152 1.41 -0.63 -9.68
N ASP A 153 1.73 -1.37 -8.67
CA ASP A 153 1.84 -0.98 -7.28
C ASP A 153 3.25 -0.38 -7.04
N ASP A 154 3.43 0.97 -6.89
CA ASP A 154 2.39 1.99 -7.10
C ASP A 154 2.79 3.00 -8.21
N LYS A 155 3.48 2.50 -9.25
CA LYS A 155 3.85 3.36 -10.39
C LYS A 155 2.65 3.71 -11.28
N ALA A 156 1.51 3.01 -11.11
CA ALA A 156 0.24 3.41 -11.72
C ALA A 156 -0.24 4.72 -11.09
N GLY A 157 -0.34 4.79 -9.78
CA GLY A 157 -0.70 6.01 -9.06
C GLY A 157 0.24 7.18 -9.36
N ILE A 158 1.56 6.93 -9.45
CA ILE A 158 2.52 7.97 -9.88
C ILE A 158 2.16 8.49 -11.29
N ALA A 159 1.95 7.60 -12.26
CA ALA A 159 1.64 8.00 -13.64
C ALA A 159 0.31 8.77 -13.73
N GLU A 160 -0.66 8.38 -12.92
CA GLU A 160 -1.96 9.04 -12.77
C GLU A 160 -1.81 10.46 -12.22
N ILE A 161 -1.11 10.62 -11.08
CA ILE A 161 -0.85 11.94 -10.47
C ILE A 161 -0.14 12.85 -11.46
N MET A 162 0.91 12.38 -12.13
CA MET A 162 1.64 13.15 -13.14
C MET A 162 0.75 13.55 -14.33
N THR A 163 -0.24 12.71 -14.68
CA THR A 163 -1.21 13.02 -15.74
C THR A 163 -2.26 14.02 -15.26
N VAL A 164 -2.74 13.92 -14.02
CA VAL A 164 -3.62 14.93 -13.40
C VAL A 164 -2.95 16.30 -13.42
N ILE A 165 -1.68 16.39 -12.99
CA ILE A 165 -0.91 17.66 -13.00
C ILE A 165 -0.83 18.23 -14.41
N ALA A 166 -0.40 17.41 -15.38
CA ALA A 166 -0.26 17.84 -16.77
C ALA A 166 -1.60 18.32 -17.34
N TRP A 167 -2.70 17.66 -17.02
CA TRP A 167 -4.03 18.04 -17.46
C TRP A 167 -4.47 19.37 -16.83
N LEU A 168 -4.33 19.55 -15.53
CA LEU A 168 -4.71 20.78 -14.82
C LEU A 168 -3.93 21.98 -15.36
N LEU A 169 -2.63 21.86 -15.59
CA LEU A 169 -1.79 22.93 -16.13
C LEU A 169 -2.13 23.27 -17.61
N LYS A 170 -2.57 22.29 -18.40
CA LYS A 170 -3.07 22.53 -19.77
C LYS A 170 -4.48 23.16 -19.78
N ASN A 171 -5.23 23.06 -18.67
CA ASN A 171 -6.61 23.56 -18.56
C ASN A 171 -6.76 24.62 -17.45
N PRO A 172 -6.11 25.80 -17.56
CA PRO A 172 -6.05 26.80 -16.49
C PRO A 172 -7.43 27.41 -16.12
N GLY A 173 -8.45 27.20 -16.91
CA GLY A 173 -9.83 27.59 -16.60
C GLY A 173 -10.59 26.57 -15.74
N TYR A 174 -10.03 25.40 -15.49
CA TYR A 174 -10.66 24.38 -14.66
C TYR A 174 -10.40 24.66 -13.18
N ARG A 175 -11.46 24.95 -12.42
CA ARG A 175 -11.38 25.48 -11.06
C ARG A 175 -10.96 24.42 -10.04
N HIS A 176 -9.88 24.69 -9.32
CA HIS A 176 -9.39 23.88 -8.20
C HIS A 176 -8.62 24.72 -7.18
N GLY A 177 -8.55 24.25 -5.95
CA GLY A 177 -7.68 24.79 -4.90
C GLY A 177 -6.22 24.40 -5.11
N ARG A 178 -5.35 24.76 -4.18
CA ARG A 178 -3.96 24.32 -4.16
C ARG A 178 -3.89 22.81 -3.96
N ILE A 179 -3.01 22.15 -4.73
CA ILE A 179 -2.78 20.70 -4.61
C ILE A 179 -1.31 20.48 -4.28
N ARG A 180 -1.05 19.71 -3.24
CA ARG A 180 0.29 19.23 -2.89
C ARG A 180 0.52 17.84 -3.48
N ILE A 181 1.71 17.62 -3.98
CA ILE A 181 2.14 16.35 -4.55
C ILE A 181 3.20 15.77 -3.63
N GLY A 182 3.05 14.48 -3.28
CA GLY A 182 4.00 13.74 -2.47
C GLY A 182 4.28 12.37 -3.08
N PHE A 183 5.56 12.09 -3.40
CA PHE A 183 5.99 10.74 -3.73
C PHE A 183 6.88 10.23 -2.62
N THR A 184 6.56 9.04 -2.08
CA THR A 184 7.22 8.41 -0.93
C THR A 184 8.11 7.26 -1.34
N THR A 185 9.06 6.90 -0.49
CA THR A 185 9.94 5.73 -0.61
C THR A 185 9.61 4.76 0.52
N ASP A 186 9.93 3.47 0.37
CA ASP A 186 9.84 2.45 1.43
C ASP A 186 8.43 2.16 1.99
N GLU A 187 7.37 2.39 1.22
CA GLU A 187 6.01 1.99 1.60
C GLU A 187 5.94 0.48 1.82
N GLU A 188 6.45 -0.30 0.90
CA GLU A 188 6.39 -1.77 0.83
C GLU A 188 7.11 -2.49 2.00
N VAL A 189 7.99 -1.78 2.68
CA VAL A 189 8.61 -2.23 3.92
C VAL A 189 8.02 -1.56 5.17
N GLY A 190 6.90 -0.85 5.00
CA GLY A 190 6.13 -0.20 6.07
C GLY A 190 6.84 1.00 6.69
N ARG A 191 7.74 1.67 5.97
CA ARG A 191 8.51 2.85 6.41
C ARG A 191 8.25 4.10 5.56
N GLY A 192 7.28 4.06 4.65
CA GLY A 192 6.98 5.12 3.68
C GLY A 192 6.72 6.50 4.29
N THR A 193 6.33 6.56 5.56
CA THR A 193 6.06 7.83 6.25
C THR A 193 7.01 8.13 7.41
N GLU A 194 8.06 7.31 7.61
CA GLU A 194 8.94 7.43 8.77
C GLU A 194 9.60 8.81 8.89
N HIS A 195 9.94 9.40 7.76
CA HIS A 195 10.56 10.72 7.67
C HIS A 195 9.67 11.74 6.94
N PHE A 196 8.40 11.43 6.72
CA PHE A 196 7.47 12.32 6.02
C PHE A 196 7.15 13.54 6.88
N ASP A 197 7.52 14.71 6.39
CA ASP A 197 7.29 15.99 7.05
C ASP A 197 5.91 16.54 6.65
N VAL A 198 4.88 16.24 7.46
CA VAL A 198 3.50 16.69 7.22
C VAL A 198 3.38 18.22 7.25
N GLU A 199 4.15 18.91 8.09
CA GLU A 199 4.13 20.39 8.15
C GLU A 199 4.71 20.98 6.87
N ARG A 200 5.81 20.45 6.37
CA ARG A 200 6.41 20.85 5.08
C ARG A 200 5.54 20.45 3.90
N PHE A 201 4.89 19.30 3.96
CA PHE A 201 3.94 18.89 2.94
C PHE A 201 2.76 19.85 2.85
N ALA A 202 2.32 20.41 3.97
CA ALA A 202 1.37 21.52 4.08
C ALA A 202 0.03 21.27 3.36
N ALA A 203 -0.49 20.04 3.39
CA ALA A 203 -1.85 19.71 2.96
C ALA A 203 -2.77 19.56 4.18
N ASN A 204 -4.06 19.80 3.98
CA ASN A 204 -5.09 19.64 5.03
C ASN A 204 -5.65 18.22 5.07
N VAL A 205 -5.66 17.56 3.92
CA VAL A 205 -6.11 16.19 3.68
C VAL A 205 -5.30 15.57 2.56
N GLY A 206 -5.17 14.24 2.53
CA GLY A 206 -4.47 13.51 1.48
C GLY A 206 -5.38 12.52 0.75
N TYR A 207 -4.92 12.04 -0.39
CA TYR A 207 -5.46 10.89 -1.12
C TYR A 207 -4.27 10.15 -1.73
N THR A 208 -4.08 8.89 -1.33
CA THR A 208 -3.06 8.07 -1.99
C THR A 208 -3.70 7.24 -3.10
N LEU A 209 -3.06 7.20 -4.26
CA LEU A 209 -3.56 6.48 -5.43
C LEU A 209 -2.89 5.10 -5.46
N ASP A 210 -3.32 4.21 -4.57
CA ASP A 210 -2.66 2.95 -4.26
C ASP A 210 -3.67 1.79 -4.10
N GLY A 211 -4.90 2.03 -4.54
CA GLY A 211 -5.96 1.02 -4.52
C GLY A 211 -6.02 0.21 -5.83
N SER A 212 -6.91 -0.74 -5.90
CA SER A 212 -6.91 -1.79 -6.91
C SER A 212 -7.93 -1.52 -8.04
N GLU A 213 -9.16 -2.02 -7.94
CA GLU A 213 -10.14 -1.99 -9.04
C GLU A 213 -10.90 -0.65 -9.14
N ILE A 214 -11.45 -0.38 -10.32
CA ILE A 214 -12.23 0.85 -10.55
C ILE A 214 -13.31 1.07 -9.50
N GLY A 215 -13.38 2.30 -8.98
CA GLY A 215 -14.35 2.71 -7.96
C GLY A 215 -13.96 2.32 -6.55
N GLU A 216 -12.90 1.56 -6.34
CA GLU A 216 -12.42 1.16 -5.02
C GLU A 216 -11.95 2.37 -4.23
N ILE A 217 -12.51 2.50 -3.04
CA ILE A 217 -12.13 3.51 -2.06
C ILE A 217 -11.90 2.78 -0.75
N GLU A 218 -10.74 2.99 -0.16
CA GLU A 218 -10.37 2.35 1.08
C GLU A 218 -10.22 3.40 2.17
N ASP A 219 -11.09 3.32 3.16
CA ASP A 219 -11.17 4.28 4.27
C ASP A 219 -10.98 3.61 5.64
N GLU A 220 -10.66 2.32 5.64
CA GLU A 220 -10.34 1.54 6.82
C GLU A 220 -9.12 0.65 6.59
N THR A 221 -8.26 0.54 7.58
CA THR A 221 -7.15 -0.42 7.64
C THR A 221 -7.25 -1.26 8.89
N PHE A 222 -6.49 -2.33 9.00
CA PHE A 222 -6.28 -2.95 10.29
C PHE A 222 -5.66 -1.97 11.29
N CYS A 223 -5.94 -2.17 12.58
CA CYS A 223 -5.00 -1.90 13.66
C CYS A 223 -3.97 -3.03 13.68
N ALA A 224 -2.70 -2.71 13.81
CA ALA A 224 -1.61 -3.66 13.73
C ALA A 224 -0.66 -3.55 14.90
N ASP A 225 -0.35 -4.69 15.49
CA ASP A 225 0.74 -4.85 16.46
C ASP A 225 1.63 -6.02 16.04
N VAL A 226 2.82 -6.07 16.58
CA VAL A 226 3.72 -7.22 16.49
C VAL A 226 4.11 -7.67 17.90
N ALA A 227 3.98 -8.95 18.16
CA ALA A 227 4.49 -9.55 19.39
C ALA A 227 5.83 -10.23 19.14
N LYS A 228 6.82 -9.93 19.96
CA LYS A 228 8.03 -10.73 20.12
C LYS A 228 7.80 -11.70 21.27
N VAL A 229 7.85 -13.00 20.99
CA VAL A 229 7.75 -14.05 21.99
C VAL A 229 9.13 -14.65 22.18
N THR A 230 9.63 -14.63 23.42
CA THR A 230 10.93 -15.21 23.78
C THR A 230 10.68 -16.40 24.70
N VAL A 231 11.17 -17.54 24.29
CA VAL A 231 11.14 -18.79 25.09
C VAL A 231 12.56 -19.10 25.54
N THR A 232 12.78 -19.21 26.86
CA THR A 232 14.04 -19.61 27.41
C THR A 232 13.91 -21.00 28.05
N GLY A 233 14.79 -21.88 27.63
CA GLY A 233 14.92 -23.25 28.15
C GLY A 233 16.18 -23.42 28.99
N LYS A 234 16.62 -24.67 29.08
CA LYS A 234 17.85 -25.08 29.76
C LYS A 234 18.54 -26.15 28.92
N ASP A 235 19.68 -25.82 28.35
CA ASP A 235 20.49 -26.76 27.59
C ASP A 235 21.33 -27.64 28.51
N VAL A 236 21.48 -28.91 28.16
CA VAL A 236 22.32 -29.93 28.80
C VAL A 236 22.72 -30.91 27.71
N HIS A 237 23.92 -31.53 27.83
CA HIS A 237 24.33 -32.58 26.90
C HIS A 237 23.24 -33.65 26.75
N PRO A 238 22.76 -33.99 25.54
CA PRO A 238 21.60 -34.84 25.31
C PRO A 238 21.68 -36.20 26.02
N GLY A 239 22.86 -36.78 26.10
CA GLY A 239 23.08 -38.06 26.78
C GLY A 239 22.86 -38.03 28.30
N TYR A 240 22.80 -36.84 28.93
CA TYR A 240 22.61 -36.64 30.37
C TYR A 240 21.40 -35.74 30.68
N ALA A 241 20.50 -35.55 29.70
CA ALA A 241 19.43 -34.57 29.71
C ALA A 241 18.21 -34.96 30.54
N LYS A 242 18.05 -36.25 30.92
CA LYS A 242 16.89 -36.72 31.67
C LYS A 242 16.71 -35.91 32.96
N ASP A 243 15.50 -35.37 33.13
CA ASP A 243 15.07 -34.54 34.27
C ASP A 243 15.88 -33.27 34.51
N LYS A 244 16.66 -32.81 33.47
CA LYS A 244 17.53 -31.63 33.56
C LYS A 244 17.33 -30.65 32.42
N MET A 245 17.14 -31.15 31.18
CA MET A 245 16.98 -30.33 30.00
C MET A 245 15.56 -29.77 29.90
N ILE A 246 15.46 -28.51 29.51
CA ILE A 246 14.22 -27.87 29.07
C ILE A 246 14.48 -27.38 27.68
N ASN A 247 13.96 -28.08 26.68
CA ASN A 247 14.21 -27.79 25.29
C ASN A 247 13.30 -26.65 24.83
N ALA A 248 13.86 -25.44 24.58
CA ALA A 248 13.11 -24.26 24.19
C ALA A 248 12.38 -24.44 22.85
N VAL A 249 12.90 -25.25 21.92
CA VAL A 249 12.22 -25.54 20.64
C VAL A 249 10.88 -26.26 20.90
N ARG A 250 10.87 -27.27 21.79
CA ARG A 250 9.64 -28.00 22.15
C ARG A 250 8.64 -27.09 22.87
N VAL A 251 9.14 -26.22 23.76
CA VAL A 251 8.30 -25.25 24.48
C VAL A 251 7.66 -24.25 23.51
N ALA A 252 8.43 -23.70 22.59
CA ALA A 252 7.93 -22.76 21.59
C ALA A 252 6.94 -23.40 20.62
N THR A 253 7.19 -24.66 20.19
CA THR A 253 6.24 -25.41 19.36
C THR A 253 4.92 -25.66 20.10
N HIS A 254 4.96 -25.95 21.40
CA HIS A 254 3.74 -26.08 22.21
C HIS A 254 2.98 -24.75 22.28
N PHE A 255 3.68 -23.63 22.49
CA PHE A 255 3.08 -22.29 22.48
C PHE A 255 2.33 -22.01 21.15
N VAL A 256 2.97 -22.23 20.01
CA VAL A 256 2.34 -22.05 18.69
C VAL A 256 1.13 -22.97 18.51
N GLY A 257 1.23 -24.21 18.99
CA GLY A 257 0.13 -25.18 18.93
C GLY A 257 -1.10 -24.83 19.78
N LEU A 258 -0.99 -23.86 20.71
CA LEU A 258 -2.11 -23.34 21.51
C LEU A 258 -2.82 -22.17 20.83
N LEU A 259 -2.25 -21.59 19.77
CA LEU A 259 -2.91 -20.51 19.03
C LEU A 259 -4.12 -21.05 18.27
N PRO A 260 -5.26 -20.33 18.30
CA PRO A 260 -6.49 -20.81 17.65
C PRO A 260 -6.31 -20.94 16.13
N ALA A 261 -6.49 -22.12 15.59
CA ALA A 261 -6.40 -22.37 14.15
C ALA A 261 -7.47 -21.62 13.32
N SER A 262 -8.55 -21.16 13.95
CA SER A 262 -9.57 -20.31 13.33
C SER A 262 -9.19 -18.83 13.21
N ASN A 263 -8.06 -18.42 13.79
CA ASN A 263 -7.61 -17.02 13.83
C ASN A 263 -6.24 -16.85 13.15
N LEU A 264 -6.03 -17.53 12.05
CA LEU A 264 -4.82 -17.44 11.24
C LEU A 264 -5.15 -16.72 9.91
N PRO A 265 -4.19 -16.12 9.20
CA PRO A 265 -4.43 -15.52 7.89
C PRO A 265 -5.08 -16.48 6.91
N GLU A 266 -4.69 -17.77 6.92
CA GLU A 266 -5.20 -18.82 6.04
C GLU A 266 -6.62 -19.29 6.37
N THR A 267 -7.22 -18.85 7.47
CA THR A 267 -8.56 -19.24 7.92
C THR A 267 -9.50 -18.09 8.18
N THR A 268 -9.07 -16.86 7.87
CA THR A 268 -9.84 -15.62 8.10
C THR A 268 -9.95 -14.78 6.85
N ASP A 269 -11.09 -14.12 6.66
CA ASP A 269 -11.31 -13.17 5.57
C ASP A 269 -12.08 -11.92 6.04
N GLY A 270 -12.40 -11.01 5.10
CA GLY A 270 -13.20 -9.81 5.37
C GLY A 270 -12.69 -9.03 6.57
N ARG A 271 -13.56 -8.85 7.58
CA ARG A 271 -13.24 -8.10 8.81
C ARG A 271 -12.74 -8.96 9.98
N GLU A 272 -12.48 -10.23 9.75
CA GLU A 272 -11.99 -11.12 10.80
C GLU A 272 -10.54 -10.82 11.19
N SER A 273 -10.30 -10.74 12.49
CA SER A 273 -8.97 -10.52 13.08
C SER A 273 -8.13 -11.79 13.07
N TYR A 274 -6.78 -11.66 13.06
CA TYR A 274 -5.90 -12.82 13.09
C TYR A 274 -4.62 -12.63 13.92
N LEU A 275 -4.00 -13.78 14.23
CA LEU A 275 -2.64 -13.91 14.73
C LEU A 275 -1.81 -14.64 13.67
N HIS A 276 -0.65 -14.10 13.29
CA HIS A 276 0.22 -14.71 12.31
C HIS A 276 1.64 -14.91 12.83
N PRO A 277 1.98 -16.12 13.33
CA PRO A 277 3.38 -16.49 13.58
C PRO A 277 4.13 -16.57 12.24
N TYR A 278 5.14 -15.72 12.02
CA TYR A 278 5.80 -15.63 10.72
C TYR A 278 7.32 -15.74 10.76
N ASP A 279 7.91 -15.57 11.94
CA ASP A 279 9.36 -15.69 12.14
C ASP A 279 9.61 -16.57 13.37
N PHE A 280 10.46 -17.58 13.23
CA PHE A 280 10.72 -18.56 14.28
C PHE A 280 12.16 -19.04 14.16
N HIS A 281 13.01 -18.67 15.11
CA HIS A 281 14.42 -19.07 15.13
C HIS A 281 14.95 -19.32 16.54
N GLY A 282 15.99 -20.12 16.64
CA GLY A 282 16.62 -20.43 17.92
C GLY A 282 17.07 -21.87 18.04
N ASP A 283 17.40 -22.27 19.27
CA ASP A 283 17.94 -23.58 19.63
C ASP A 283 17.34 -24.13 20.93
N VAL A 284 17.99 -25.14 21.52
CA VAL A 284 17.58 -25.80 22.76
C VAL A 284 17.53 -24.84 23.95
N SER A 285 18.40 -23.82 23.97
CA SER A 285 18.51 -22.87 25.08
C SER A 285 17.52 -21.71 24.98
N LYS A 286 17.28 -21.21 23.76
CA LYS A 286 16.44 -20.04 23.50
C LYS A 286 15.78 -20.11 22.12
N VAL A 287 14.51 -19.76 22.06
CA VAL A 287 13.79 -19.52 20.82
C VAL A 287 13.16 -18.14 20.86
N GLU A 288 13.25 -17.42 19.75
CA GLU A 288 12.50 -16.19 19.49
C GLU A 288 11.55 -16.41 18.34
N LEU A 289 10.34 -15.91 18.47
CA LEU A 289 9.36 -15.88 17.37
C LEU A 289 8.63 -14.55 17.34
N LYS A 290 8.19 -14.16 16.14
CA LYS A 290 7.37 -12.97 15.93
C LYS A 290 5.99 -13.37 15.49
N VAL A 291 4.99 -12.68 16.03
CA VAL A 291 3.58 -12.90 15.71
C VAL A 291 2.98 -11.54 15.35
N LEU A 292 2.40 -11.41 14.16
CA LEU A 292 1.59 -10.26 13.80
C LEU A 292 0.20 -10.38 14.43
N LEU A 293 -0.30 -9.29 14.99
CA LEU A 293 -1.66 -9.15 15.47
C LEU A 293 -2.38 -8.17 14.54
N ARG A 294 -3.53 -8.54 14.02
CA ARG A 294 -4.34 -7.74 13.11
C ARG A 294 -5.80 -7.78 13.50
N ALA A 295 -6.42 -6.60 13.61
CA ALA A 295 -7.84 -6.44 13.91
C ALA A 295 -8.31 -5.07 13.41
N PHE A 296 -9.62 -4.89 13.19
CA PHE A 296 -10.14 -3.57 12.76
C PHE A 296 -10.38 -2.60 13.92
N THR A 297 -10.46 -3.11 15.14
CA THR A 297 -10.63 -2.29 16.36
C THR A 297 -9.48 -2.48 17.35
N VAL A 298 -9.29 -1.52 18.23
CA VAL A 298 -8.27 -1.60 19.29
C VAL A 298 -8.65 -2.66 20.32
N GLU A 299 -9.95 -2.82 20.57
CA GLU A 299 -10.51 -3.78 21.49
C GLU A 299 -10.23 -5.22 21.04
N GLU A 300 -10.52 -5.54 19.77
CA GLU A 300 -10.20 -6.84 19.19
C GLU A 300 -8.69 -7.11 19.16
N LEU A 301 -7.88 -6.07 18.93
CA LEU A 301 -6.43 -6.21 18.96
C LEU A 301 -5.93 -6.57 20.37
N ALA A 302 -6.51 -5.96 21.41
CA ALA A 302 -6.23 -6.29 22.80
C ALA A 302 -6.65 -7.74 23.14
N GLU A 303 -7.77 -8.23 22.59
CA GLU A 303 -8.17 -9.63 22.71
C GLU A 303 -7.14 -10.57 22.06
N ARG A 304 -6.60 -10.23 20.89
CA ARG A 304 -5.52 -11.01 20.26
C ARG A 304 -4.27 -11.05 21.12
N ALA A 305 -3.91 -9.93 21.75
CA ALA A 305 -2.78 -9.89 22.71
C ALA A 305 -3.03 -10.75 23.95
N ALA A 306 -4.28 -10.78 24.46
CA ALA A 306 -4.66 -11.62 25.57
C ALA A 306 -4.50 -13.12 25.25
N VAL A 307 -4.90 -13.55 24.03
CA VAL A 307 -4.70 -14.94 23.57
C VAL A 307 -3.23 -15.34 23.62
N LEU A 308 -2.30 -14.46 23.21
CA LEU A 308 -0.85 -14.75 23.29
C LEU A 308 -0.38 -14.89 24.75
N ASN A 309 -0.84 -14.02 25.63
CA ASN A 309 -0.49 -14.08 27.05
C ASN A 309 -1.03 -15.36 27.75
N ASP A 310 -2.26 -15.75 27.42
CA ASP A 310 -2.87 -16.98 27.93
C ASP A 310 -2.11 -18.22 27.43
N ALA A 311 -1.73 -18.25 26.15
CA ALA A 311 -0.91 -19.31 25.57
C ALA A 311 0.47 -19.39 26.25
N ALA A 312 1.10 -18.24 26.56
CA ALA A 312 2.36 -18.17 27.29
C ALA A 312 2.24 -18.73 28.71
N ALA A 313 1.21 -18.32 29.44
CA ALA A 313 0.95 -18.83 30.80
C ALA A 313 0.66 -20.34 30.81
N ALA A 314 -0.16 -20.84 29.87
CA ALA A 314 -0.44 -22.26 29.72
C ALA A 314 0.82 -23.07 29.39
N THR A 315 1.67 -22.52 28.51
CA THR A 315 2.94 -23.16 28.14
C THR A 315 3.91 -23.20 29.30
N GLN A 316 4.08 -22.14 30.08
CA GLN A 316 4.93 -22.17 31.28
C GLN A 316 4.43 -23.18 32.32
N LYS A 317 3.11 -23.31 32.44
CA LYS A 317 2.51 -24.35 33.34
C LYS A 317 2.80 -25.76 32.84
N ALA A 318 2.77 -25.98 31.51
CA ALA A 318 3.06 -27.30 30.93
C ALA A 318 4.56 -27.67 30.98
N PHE A 319 5.45 -26.65 30.98
CA PHE A 319 6.90 -26.82 31.02
C PHE A 319 7.51 -26.07 32.21
N PRO A 320 7.42 -26.63 33.44
CA PRO A 320 7.98 -26.00 34.63
C PRO A 320 9.48 -25.75 34.44
N GLY A 321 9.92 -24.53 34.74
CA GLY A 321 11.31 -24.07 34.56
C GLY A 321 11.65 -23.46 33.21
N ALA A 322 10.75 -23.49 32.22
CA ALA A 322 10.83 -22.63 31.04
C ALA A 322 10.35 -21.22 31.40
N THR A 323 10.84 -20.24 30.67
CA THR A 323 10.29 -18.87 30.68
C THR A 323 9.73 -18.54 29.30
N VAL A 324 8.50 -18.02 29.25
CA VAL A 324 7.88 -17.53 28.03
C VAL A 324 7.46 -16.07 28.25
N THR A 325 8.04 -15.15 27.52
CA THR A 325 7.70 -13.72 27.58
C THR A 325 7.09 -13.27 26.28
N VAL A 326 6.07 -12.41 26.36
CA VAL A 326 5.38 -11.81 25.23
C VAL A 326 5.52 -10.29 25.33
N GLU A 327 6.15 -9.67 24.36
CA GLU A 327 6.32 -8.24 24.26
C GLU A 327 5.58 -7.74 23.02
N VAL A 328 4.49 -6.97 23.20
CA VAL A 328 3.68 -6.44 22.12
C VAL A 328 4.10 -5.00 21.84
N LYS A 329 4.35 -4.70 20.55
CA LYS A 329 4.70 -3.36 20.06
C LYS A 329 3.68 -2.91 19.01
N GLU A 330 3.19 -1.69 19.15
CA GLU A 330 2.32 -1.03 18.19
C GLU A 330 3.07 -0.81 16.86
N GLN A 331 2.37 -1.04 15.73
CA GLN A 331 2.86 -0.72 14.39
C GLN A 331 2.09 0.45 13.77
N TYR A 332 0.75 0.33 13.68
CA TYR A 332 -0.15 1.38 13.18
C TYR A 332 -1.59 1.14 13.65
N ARG A 333 -2.46 2.13 13.42
CA ARG A 333 -3.89 2.07 13.79
C ARG A 333 -4.77 2.29 12.55
N ASN A 334 -6.02 1.85 12.65
CA ASN A 334 -7.03 1.98 11.59
C ASN A 334 -7.25 3.45 11.22
N MET A 335 -6.99 3.80 9.95
CA MET A 335 -7.17 5.17 9.44
C MET A 335 -8.61 5.66 9.54
N GLY A 336 -9.59 4.75 9.54
CA GLY A 336 -11.00 5.07 9.67
C GLY A 336 -11.32 5.89 10.92
N PHE A 337 -10.57 5.74 12.02
CA PHE A 337 -10.75 6.57 13.21
C PHE A 337 -10.47 8.04 12.93
N LYS A 338 -9.48 8.35 12.10
CA LYS A 338 -9.11 9.73 11.75
C LYS A 338 -9.95 10.28 10.60
N LEU A 339 -10.33 9.45 9.65
CA LEU A 339 -11.23 9.84 8.57
C LEU A 339 -12.64 10.17 9.10
N ALA A 340 -13.11 9.50 10.15
CA ALA A 340 -14.37 9.81 10.80
C ALA A 340 -14.39 11.22 11.47
N GLU A 341 -13.22 11.76 11.84
CA GLU A 341 -13.09 13.12 12.38
C GLU A 341 -13.26 14.20 11.28
N LYS A 342 -13.10 13.83 9.99
CA LYS A 342 -13.20 14.71 8.80
C LYS A 342 -14.05 14.08 7.69
N PRO A 343 -15.36 13.94 7.89
CA PRO A 343 -16.24 13.21 6.97
C PRO A 343 -16.29 13.81 5.56
N GLU A 344 -15.95 15.10 5.40
CA GLU A 344 -15.88 15.77 4.10
C GLU A 344 -14.85 15.16 3.16
N VAL A 345 -13.79 14.53 3.67
CA VAL A 345 -12.77 13.85 2.88
C VAL A 345 -13.41 12.75 2.03
N MET A 346 -14.18 11.90 2.70
CA MET A 346 -14.85 10.78 2.05
C MET A 346 -16.09 11.22 1.26
N ALA A 347 -16.83 12.21 1.74
CA ALA A 347 -18.01 12.73 1.05
C ALA A 347 -17.64 13.38 -0.30
N ASN A 348 -16.53 14.14 -0.35
CA ASN A 348 -16.06 14.74 -1.60
C ASN A 348 -15.51 13.69 -2.56
N LEU A 349 -14.82 12.64 -2.06
CA LEU A 349 -14.34 11.55 -2.90
C LEU A 349 -15.52 10.75 -3.49
N ASP A 350 -16.50 10.35 -2.68
CA ASP A 350 -17.74 9.70 -3.16
C ASP A 350 -18.46 10.53 -4.22
N LYS A 351 -18.59 11.85 -3.97
CA LYS A 351 -19.20 12.77 -4.92
C LYS A 351 -18.42 12.80 -6.25
N ALA A 352 -17.10 12.86 -6.22
CA ALA A 352 -16.26 12.89 -7.41
C ALA A 352 -16.42 11.60 -8.23
N VAL A 353 -16.38 10.44 -7.59
CA VAL A 353 -16.56 9.12 -8.21
C VAL A 353 -17.93 9.03 -8.90
N ARG A 354 -19.02 9.39 -8.19
CA ARG A 354 -20.39 9.36 -8.74
C ARG A 354 -20.57 10.35 -9.90
N LEU A 355 -19.94 11.52 -9.85
CA LEU A 355 -19.97 12.50 -10.93
C LEU A 355 -19.27 11.98 -12.21
N GLN A 356 -18.34 11.04 -12.07
CA GLN A 356 -17.75 10.33 -13.21
C GLN A 356 -18.60 9.14 -13.67
N GLY A 357 -19.75 8.89 -13.00
CA GLY A 357 -20.68 7.82 -13.32
C GLY A 357 -20.17 6.44 -12.92
N ILE A 358 -19.29 6.42 -11.92
CA ILE A 358 -18.75 5.22 -11.27
C ILE A 358 -19.45 5.07 -9.92
N GLU A 359 -19.75 3.84 -9.52
CA GLU A 359 -20.28 3.57 -8.18
C GLU A 359 -19.12 3.34 -7.22
N PRO A 360 -19.02 4.09 -6.10
CA PRO A 360 -17.97 3.87 -5.11
C PRO A 360 -18.05 2.48 -4.49
N LEU A 361 -16.94 1.78 -4.48
CA LEU A 361 -16.78 0.46 -3.88
C LEU A 361 -15.94 0.59 -2.61
N ARG A 362 -16.60 0.69 -1.46
CA ARG A 362 -15.93 0.78 -0.16
C ARG A 362 -15.32 -0.55 0.23
N LYS A 363 -14.02 -0.56 0.47
CA LYS A 363 -13.29 -1.72 0.97
C LYS A 363 -12.45 -1.35 2.19
N ALA A 364 -12.25 -2.35 3.04
CA ALA A 364 -11.33 -2.27 4.16
C ALA A 364 -10.05 -3.04 3.83
N ILE A 365 -8.91 -2.43 4.08
CA ILE A 365 -7.59 -3.03 3.82
C ILE A 365 -7.22 -3.97 4.98
N ARG A 366 -6.92 -5.22 4.67
CA ARG A 366 -6.39 -6.20 5.65
C ARG A 366 -4.87 -6.04 5.87
N GLY A 367 -4.36 -4.84 5.76
CA GLY A 367 -2.98 -4.43 5.91
C GLY A 367 -2.89 -2.98 6.36
N GLY A 368 -1.73 -2.37 6.15
CA GLY A 368 -1.48 -0.95 6.32
C GLY A 368 -1.17 -0.32 4.97
N THR A 369 -1.21 1.01 4.91
CA THR A 369 -0.73 1.84 3.81
C THR A 369 -0.08 3.09 4.40
N ASP A 370 0.58 3.88 3.59
CA ASP A 370 1.04 5.21 3.98
C ASP A 370 -0.13 6.06 4.53
N GLY A 371 -1.34 5.92 3.95
CA GLY A 371 -2.54 6.60 4.40
C GLY A 371 -2.92 6.33 5.86
N ALA A 372 -2.68 5.11 6.36
CA ALA A 372 -2.95 4.78 7.75
C ALA A 372 -2.06 5.60 8.71
N ARG A 373 -0.76 5.68 8.43
CA ARG A 373 0.18 6.45 9.27
C ARG A 373 0.00 7.95 9.11
N LEU A 374 -0.12 8.45 7.88
CA LEU A 374 -0.35 9.86 7.58
C LEU A 374 -1.59 10.40 8.29
N SER A 375 -2.67 9.60 8.36
CA SER A 375 -3.89 9.97 9.06
C SER A 375 -3.63 10.25 10.55
N PHE A 376 -2.80 9.44 11.21
CA PHE A 376 -2.43 9.66 12.63
C PHE A 376 -1.36 10.75 12.81
N MET A 377 -0.63 11.11 11.75
CA MET A 377 0.28 12.26 11.75
C MET A 377 -0.43 13.60 11.50
N GLY A 378 -1.77 13.59 11.34
CA GLY A 378 -2.60 14.77 11.15
C GLY A 378 -3.00 15.08 9.72
N LEU A 379 -2.71 14.17 8.78
CA LEU A 379 -3.09 14.24 7.37
C LEU A 379 -4.05 13.07 7.04
N PRO A 380 -5.37 13.20 7.25
CA PRO A 380 -6.35 12.17 6.91
C PRO A 380 -6.26 11.80 5.43
N THR A 381 -5.93 10.53 5.14
CA THR A 381 -5.57 10.08 3.80
C THR A 381 -6.19 8.71 3.49
N PRO A 382 -7.33 8.64 2.78
CA PRO A 382 -7.87 7.40 2.23
C PRO A 382 -7.13 6.99 0.97
N ASN A 383 -7.29 5.71 0.55
CA ASN A 383 -6.81 5.22 -0.73
C ASN A 383 -7.87 5.36 -1.82
N VAL A 384 -7.40 5.62 -3.03
CA VAL A 384 -8.16 5.64 -4.29
C VAL A 384 -7.55 4.60 -5.22
N TRP A 385 -8.35 3.94 -6.04
CA TRP A 385 -7.85 2.92 -6.98
C TRP A 385 -6.83 3.48 -7.98
N ALA A 386 -5.85 2.64 -8.34
CA ALA A 386 -4.85 2.89 -9.38
C ALA A 386 -4.93 1.88 -10.55
N GLY A 387 -5.93 1.00 -10.54
CA GLY A 387 -6.22 0.10 -11.66
C GLY A 387 -5.35 -1.14 -11.80
N GLY A 388 -4.47 -1.40 -10.82
CA GLY A 388 -3.62 -2.58 -10.77
C GLY A 388 -4.29 -3.77 -10.08
N GLN A 389 -3.79 -4.97 -10.31
CA GLN A 389 -4.27 -6.22 -9.74
C GLN A 389 -3.13 -7.22 -9.55
N ASN A 390 -3.32 -8.19 -8.65
CA ASN A 390 -2.35 -9.24 -8.34
C ASN A 390 -0.98 -8.70 -7.93
N PHE A 391 -0.97 -7.65 -7.16
CA PHE A 391 0.24 -6.99 -6.66
C PHE A 391 1.24 -7.98 -6.06
N HIS A 392 2.52 -7.61 -6.02
CA HIS A 392 3.63 -8.39 -5.46
C HIS A 392 3.85 -9.76 -6.13
N SER A 393 3.40 -9.95 -7.36
CA SER A 393 3.49 -11.24 -8.06
C SER A 393 3.93 -11.14 -9.51
N LEU A 394 4.37 -12.28 -10.08
CA LEU A 394 4.64 -12.41 -11.53
C LEU A 394 3.37 -12.31 -12.39
N GLN A 395 2.20 -12.40 -11.77
CA GLN A 395 0.88 -12.31 -12.42
C GLN A 395 0.25 -10.92 -12.28
N GLU A 396 1.03 -9.93 -11.87
CA GLU A 396 0.57 -8.56 -11.75
C GLU A 396 0.12 -8.00 -13.10
N TRP A 397 -1.01 -7.29 -13.10
CA TRP A 397 -1.55 -6.64 -14.30
C TRP A 397 -2.29 -5.36 -13.95
N ALA A 398 -2.44 -4.46 -14.93
CA ALA A 398 -3.23 -3.24 -14.78
C ALA A 398 -4.14 -3.03 -15.99
N SER A 399 -5.26 -2.30 -15.81
CA SER A 399 -6.15 -1.87 -16.87
C SER A 399 -5.94 -0.38 -17.15
N LEU A 400 -5.57 -0.06 -18.39
CA LEU A 400 -5.41 1.33 -18.81
C LEU A 400 -6.72 2.13 -18.63
N GLU A 401 -7.88 1.53 -18.90
CA GLU A 401 -9.17 2.17 -18.74
C GLU A 401 -9.50 2.48 -17.28
N TRP A 402 -9.09 1.62 -16.34
CA TRP A 402 -9.24 1.89 -14.90
C TRP A 402 -8.29 3.00 -14.43
N MET A 403 -7.05 3.02 -14.93
CA MET A 403 -6.10 4.12 -14.68
C MET A 403 -6.65 5.46 -15.22
N VAL A 404 -7.20 5.46 -16.44
CA VAL A 404 -7.85 6.65 -17.04
C VAL A 404 -9.00 7.13 -16.16
N ALA A 405 -9.85 6.22 -15.69
CA ALA A 405 -10.97 6.54 -14.82
C ALA A 405 -10.52 7.12 -13.47
N SER A 406 -9.39 6.67 -12.92
CA SER A 406 -8.75 7.23 -11.73
C SER A 406 -8.33 8.67 -11.98
N VAL A 407 -7.55 8.95 -13.04
CA VAL A 407 -7.15 10.31 -13.43
C VAL A 407 -8.35 11.25 -13.56
N GLU A 408 -9.39 10.82 -14.30
CA GLU A 408 -10.61 11.59 -14.52
C GLU A 408 -11.34 11.89 -13.20
N THR A 409 -11.33 10.93 -12.26
CA THR A 409 -11.95 11.08 -10.94
C THR A 409 -11.14 12.03 -10.05
N VAL A 410 -9.82 11.95 -10.06
CA VAL A 410 -8.97 12.84 -9.25
C VAL A 410 -9.03 14.29 -9.75
N ILE A 411 -9.09 14.49 -11.08
CA ILE A 411 -9.36 15.83 -11.66
C ILE A 411 -10.72 16.34 -11.15
N ARG A 412 -11.75 15.49 -11.18
CA ARG A 412 -13.09 15.86 -10.68
C ARG A 412 -13.07 16.16 -9.17
N LEU A 413 -12.33 15.39 -8.39
CA LEU A 413 -12.17 15.57 -6.95
C LEU A 413 -11.59 16.96 -6.62
N ALA A 414 -10.60 17.41 -7.37
CA ALA A 414 -10.03 18.75 -7.21
C ALA A 414 -11.07 19.87 -7.40
N ALA A 415 -11.98 19.72 -8.38
CA ALA A 415 -13.07 20.66 -8.59
C ALA A 415 -14.19 20.56 -7.53
N VAL A 416 -14.50 19.35 -7.06
CA VAL A 416 -15.48 19.14 -5.97
C VAL A 416 -15.03 19.87 -4.72
N TRP A 417 -13.75 19.81 -4.36
CA TRP A 417 -13.19 20.59 -3.25
C TRP A 417 -13.29 22.11 -3.46
N ALA A 418 -13.26 22.57 -4.71
CA ALA A 418 -13.47 23.97 -5.07
C ALA A 418 -14.97 24.38 -5.13
N GLY A 419 -15.90 23.47 -4.76
CA GLY A 419 -17.33 23.71 -4.73
C GLY A 419 -18.05 23.54 -6.07
N GLU A 420 -17.40 22.92 -7.05
CA GLU A 420 -18.00 22.65 -8.37
C GLU A 420 -18.90 21.38 -8.32
N GLU A 421 -19.99 21.37 -9.11
CA GLU A 421 -20.97 20.28 -9.19
C GLU A 421 -20.87 19.47 -10.51
#